data_b6cfb79c59f5e82c482354a667e39b66
#
_entry.id   b6cfb79c59f5e82c482354a667e39b66
#
_cell.length_a   1.000
_cell.length_b   1.000
_cell.length_c   1.000
_cell.angle_alpha   90.00
_cell.angle_beta   90.00
_cell.angle_gamma   90.00
#
_symmetry.space_group_name_H-M   'P 1'
#
loop_
_entity.id
_entity.type
_entity.pdbx_description
1 polymer ?
#
loop_
_entity_poly.entity_id
_entity_poly.type
_entity_poly.pdbx_seq_one_letter_code
_entity_poly.pdbx_strand_id
1 'polypeptide(L)'
;LHLQCPDKVKELQEVMKKYQSTSTMPYTQVRDTLNDDRQYWIQTLVKIADPVISNLSKDQLKKNIPVGRSSSALASSREFITHMEAVGRTIAGIAPWLELGPDNTPEGKLREKYIKMTCKALANSVNPESNDYFNSTATRQILVNSAFLIQGLLQAPTQLWGNLDDTTRKRLIEQWKSTRTMKPGNNNWLLFSAMVECGLKEFSGEWNFPTVERALTSHREWYKGDGVYGDGADFHLDYYNSYVIHPMLLQILKVTVKQRP
;
A
#
# COMPACT_ATOMS: atom_id res chain seq x y z
N LEU A 1 -24.38 -14.75 20.39
CA LEU A 1 -25.22 -15.45 19.40
C LEU A 1 -24.77 -16.90 19.33
N HIS A 2 -25.50 -17.79 19.99
CA HIS A 2 -25.31 -19.23 19.91
C HIS A 2 -25.84 -19.73 18.56
N LEU A 3 -24.92 -20.14 17.69
CA LEU A 3 -25.27 -20.97 16.53
C LEU A 3 -25.46 -22.41 16.99
N GLN A 4 -26.66 -22.72 17.44
CA GLN A 4 -27.12 -24.10 17.63
C GLN A 4 -28.04 -24.47 16.45
N CYS A 5 -27.43 -24.92 15.36
CA CYS A 5 -28.14 -25.68 14.34
C CYS A 5 -27.35 -26.96 14.09
N PRO A 6 -27.67 -28.07 14.83
CA PRO A 6 -26.96 -29.35 14.73
C PRO A 6 -26.85 -29.92 13.33
N ASP A 7 -27.84 -29.66 12.50
CA ASP A 7 -27.92 -30.18 11.13
C ASP A 7 -26.89 -29.49 10.20
N LYS A 8 -26.65 -28.17 10.34
CA LYS A 8 -25.63 -27.46 9.57
C LYS A 8 -24.20 -27.85 9.97
N VAL A 9 -23.99 -28.21 11.24
CA VAL A 9 -22.67 -28.69 11.70
C VAL A 9 -22.36 -30.07 11.12
N LYS A 10 -23.36 -30.95 11.03
CA LYS A 10 -23.20 -32.27 10.38
C LYS A 10 -22.96 -32.13 8.89
N GLU A 11 -23.68 -31.25 8.22
CA GLU A 11 -23.51 -30.97 6.79
C GLU A 11 -22.10 -30.42 6.49
N LEU A 12 -21.60 -29.49 7.29
CA LEU A 12 -20.23 -29.00 7.21
C LEU A 12 -19.18 -30.08 7.48
N GLN A 13 -19.44 -30.97 8.44
CA GLN A 13 -18.54 -32.08 8.74
C GLN A 13 -18.51 -33.12 7.60
N GLU A 14 -19.62 -33.37 6.95
CA GLU A 14 -19.69 -34.24 5.77
C GLU A 14 -19.00 -33.63 4.55
N VAL A 15 -19.18 -32.33 4.33
CA VAL A 15 -18.45 -31.57 3.29
C VAL A 15 -16.94 -31.62 3.58
N MET A 16 -16.51 -31.36 4.79
CA MET A 16 -15.09 -31.44 5.17
C MET A 16 -14.51 -32.85 5.03
N LYS A 17 -15.27 -33.92 5.38
CA LYS A 17 -14.85 -35.31 5.14
C LYS A 17 -14.71 -35.61 3.66
N LYS A 18 -15.61 -35.14 2.82
CA LYS A 18 -15.55 -35.30 1.37
C LYS A 18 -14.33 -34.59 0.75
N TYR A 19 -13.98 -33.41 1.24
CA TYR A 19 -12.75 -32.71 0.82
C TYR A 19 -11.47 -33.37 1.39
N GLN A 20 -11.51 -33.97 2.57
CA GLN A 20 -10.37 -34.71 3.11
C GLN A 20 -10.13 -36.06 2.38
N SER A 21 -11.17 -36.71 1.88
CA SER A 21 -11.06 -37.97 1.15
C SER A 21 -10.63 -37.83 -0.31
N THR A 22 -10.67 -36.62 -0.89
CA THR A 22 -10.23 -36.35 -2.26
C THR A 22 -8.81 -35.79 -2.36
N SER A 23 -8.18 -35.47 -1.23
CA SER A 23 -6.80 -34.96 -1.19
C SER A 23 -5.82 -36.09 -0.90
N THR A 24 -5.66 -37.01 -1.84
CA THR A 24 -4.56 -38.01 -1.81
C THR A 24 -3.36 -37.56 -2.63
N MET A 25 -3.12 -36.26 -2.76
CA MET A 25 -1.83 -35.81 -3.27
C MET A 25 -0.74 -36.11 -2.24
N PRO A 26 0.36 -36.78 -2.61
CA PRO A 26 1.51 -36.94 -1.73
C PRO A 26 1.99 -35.56 -1.27
N TYR A 27 2.39 -35.46 0.01
CA TYR A 27 2.89 -34.22 0.62
C TYR A 27 4.00 -33.54 -0.21
N THR A 28 4.79 -34.31 -0.92
CA THR A 28 5.80 -33.85 -1.88
C THR A 28 5.19 -33.09 -3.07
N GLN A 29 4.10 -33.58 -3.67
CA GLN A 29 3.43 -32.89 -4.78
C GLN A 29 2.78 -31.57 -4.35
N VAL A 30 2.18 -31.49 -3.16
CA VAL A 30 1.64 -30.25 -2.60
C VAL A 30 2.77 -29.23 -2.38
N ARG A 31 3.95 -29.68 -1.94
CA ARG A 31 5.12 -28.82 -1.72
C ARG A 31 5.71 -28.27 -3.02
N ASP A 32 5.70 -29.07 -4.07
CA ASP A 32 6.22 -28.68 -5.39
C ASP A 32 5.27 -27.65 -6.05
N THR A 33 3.95 -27.88 -6.00
CA THR A 33 2.96 -26.90 -6.51
C THR A 33 3.02 -25.58 -5.75
N LEU A 34 3.19 -25.59 -4.42
CA LEU A 34 3.34 -24.36 -3.64
C LEU A 34 4.63 -23.60 -3.98
N ASN A 35 5.71 -24.29 -4.33
CA ASN A 35 6.94 -23.65 -4.80
C ASN A 35 6.75 -23.02 -6.19
N ASP A 36 6.04 -23.70 -7.09
CA ASP A 36 5.72 -23.19 -8.42
C ASP A 36 4.81 -21.97 -8.35
N ASP A 37 3.79 -22.01 -7.48
CA ASP A 37 2.89 -20.87 -7.23
C ASP A 37 3.66 -19.67 -6.67
N ARG A 38 4.56 -19.91 -5.71
CA ARG A 38 5.38 -18.82 -5.15
C ARG A 38 6.29 -18.20 -6.20
N GLN A 39 6.93 -19.02 -7.03
CA GLN A 39 7.76 -18.52 -8.13
C GLN A 39 6.94 -17.70 -9.14
N TYR A 40 5.75 -18.17 -9.50
CA TYR A 40 4.83 -17.46 -10.36
C TYR A 40 4.45 -16.10 -9.79
N TRP A 41 4.09 -16.03 -8.50
CA TRP A 41 3.76 -14.78 -7.82
C TRP A 41 4.94 -13.81 -7.79
N ILE A 42 6.15 -14.31 -7.52
CA ILE A 42 7.36 -13.46 -7.51
C ILE A 42 7.67 -12.95 -8.90
N GLN A 43 7.57 -13.78 -9.94
CA GLN A 43 7.78 -13.35 -11.32
C GLN A 43 6.76 -12.29 -11.74
N THR A 44 5.51 -12.46 -11.34
CA THR A 44 4.43 -11.50 -11.60
C THR A 44 4.68 -10.17 -10.88
N LEU A 45 5.06 -10.23 -9.59
CA LEU A 45 5.44 -9.06 -8.80
C LEU A 45 6.59 -8.29 -9.47
N VAL A 46 7.65 -8.99 -9.87
CA VAL A 46 8.80 -8.39 -10.55
C VAL A 46 8.39 -7.78 -11.88
N LYS A 47 7.59 -8.47 -12.69
CA LYS A 47 7.10 -7.95 -13.97
C LYS A 47 6.34 -6.64 -13.82
N ILE A 48 5.58 -6.48 -12.73
CA ILE A 48 4.82 -5.25 -12.44
C ILE A 48 5.74 -4.16 -11.86
N ALA A 49 6.62 -4.51 -10.93
CA ALA A 49 7.41 -3.54 -10.17
C ALA A 49 8.65 -3.03 -10.92
N ASP A 50 9.30 -3.89 -11.72
CA ASP A 50 10.59 -3.56 -12.35
C ASP A 50 10.53 -2.33 -13.25
N PRO A 51 9.52 -2.15 -14.13
CA PRO A 51 9.45 -0.95 -14.98
C PRO A 51 9.42 0.35 -14.16
N VAL A 52 8.79 0.34 -13.00
CA VAL A 52 8.66 1.54 -12.14
C VAL A 52 9.94 1.73 -11.32
N ILE A 53 10.30 0.74 -10.52
CA ILE A 53 11.40 0.86 -9.54
C ILE A 53 12.77 0.96 -10.22
N SER A 54 13.01 0.15 -11.25
CA SER A 54 14.27 0.15 -11.98
C SER A 54 14.52 1.48 -12.70
N ASN A 55 13.49 2.05 -13.35
CA ASN A 55 13.64 3.34 -14.04
C ASN A 55 13.81 4.50 -13.05
N LEU A 56 13.01 4.55 -11.98
CA LEU A 56 13.13 5.60 -10.98
C LEU A 56 14.49 5.55 -10.25
N SER A 57 15.01 4.35 -9.97
CA SER A 57 16.33 4.19 -9.37
C SER A 57 17.48 4.71 -10.24
N LYS A 58 17.25 4.79 -11.55
CA LYS A 58 18.21 5.32 -12.55
C LYS A 58 17.93 6.77 -12.96
N ASP A 59 16.95 7.42 -12.34
CA ASP A 59 16.52 8.78 -12.69
C ASP A 59 16.00 8.89 -14.14
N GLN A 60 15.24 7.89 -14.59
CA GLN A 60 14.75 7.74 -15.97
C GLN A 60 13.26 7.37 -16.05
N LEU A 61 12.51 7.44 -14.94
CA LEU A 61 11.11 7.01 -14.92
C LEU A 61 10.26 7.84 -15.89
N LYS A 62 10.30 9.17 -15.77
CA LYS A 62 9.52 10.07 -16.63
C LYS A 62 9.92 9.96 -18.10
N LYS A 63 11.19 9.71 -18.36
CA LYS A 63 11.72 9.54 -19.73
C LYS A 63 11.21 8.24 -20.37
N ASN A 64 11.24 7.14 -19.64
CA ASN A 64 11.01 5.80 -20.19
C ASN A 64 9.56 5.33 -20.07
N ILE A 65 8.76 5.94 -19.20
CA ILE A 65 7.34 5.64 -19.03
C ILE A 65 6.51 6.88 -19.36
N PRO A 66 6.10 7.05 -20.61
CA PRO A 66 5.31 8.20 -21.03
C PRO A 66 3.91 8.15 -20.39
N VAL A 67 3.37 9.34 -20.08
CA VAL A 67 2.01 9.47 -19.52
C VAL A 67 0.98 9.29 -20.62
N GLY A 68 0.18 8.23 -20.52
CA GLY A 68 -1.00 8.03 -21.37
C GLY A 68 -2.09 9.04 -21.02
N ARG A 69 -2.71 9.66 -22.04
CA ARG A 69 -3.77 10.65 -21.89
C ARG A 69 -4.99 10.26 -22.68
N SER A 70 -6.19 10.43 -22.09
CA SER A 70 -7.41 10.45 -22.88
C SER A 70 -7.60 11.85 -23.49
N SER A 71 -8.28 11.96 -24.62
CA SER A 71 -8.56 13.24 -25.29
C SER A 71 -9.37 14.21 -24.42
N SER A 72 -10.11 13.71 -23.43
CA SER A 72 -10.95 14.49 -22.51
C SER A 72 -10.24 14.90 -21.21
N ALA A 73 -9.01 14.42 -20.95
CA ALA A 73 -8.30 14.73 -19.71
C ALA A 73 -7.66 16.12 -19.79
N LEU A 74 -7.81 16.92 -18.73
CA LEU A 74 -7.02 18.14 -18.52
C LEU A 74 -5.53 17.73 -18.48
N ALA A 75 -4.85 17.98 -19.60
CA ALA A 75 -3.52 17.45 -19.90
C ALA A 75 -2.49 17.77 -18.82
N SER A 76 -2.56 18.96 -18.21
CA SER A 76 -1.56 19.46 -17.27
C SER A 76 -1.54 18.75 -15.93
N SER A 77 -2.66 18.22 -15.44
CA SER A 77 -2.71 17.59 -14.11
C SER A 77 -2.14 16.17 -14.08
N ARG A 78 -2.25 15.41 -15.18
CA ARG A 78 -1.84 14.00 -15.24
C ARG A 78 -0.32 13.82 -15.22
N GLU A 79 0.44 14.73 -15.81
CA GLU A 79 1.90 14.66 -15.83
C GLU A 79 2.52 14.66 -14.43
N PHE A 80 1.94 15.42 -13.51
CA PHE A 80 2.47 15.56 -12.16
C PHE A 80 2.10 14.42 -11.22
N ILE A 81 1.05 13.66 -11.52
CA ILE A 81 0.49 12.66 -10.60
C ILE A 81 0.73 11.23 -11.03
N THR A 82 0.77 10.93 -12.32
CA THR A 82 0.80 9.55 -12.84
C THR A 82 2.02 8.77 -12.34
N HIS A 83 3.21 9.34 -12.42
CA HIS A 83 4.43 8.66 -11.98
C HIS A 83 4.45 8.47 -10.45
N MET A 84 4.05 9.50 -9.69
CA MET A 84 3.96 9.38 -8.23
C MET A 84 2.92 8.35 -7.81
N GLU A 85 1.79 8.27 -8.51
CA GLU A 85 0.77 7.25 -8.29
C GLU A 85 1.30 5.85 -8.57
N ALA A 86 1.96 5.64 -9.71
CA ALA A 86 2.58 4.38 -10.05
C ALA A 86 3.59 3.94 -8.98
N VAL A 87 4.45 4.85 -8.53
CA VAL A 87 5.47 4.56 -7.49
C VAL A 87 4.83 4.24 -6.15
N GLY A 88 3.91 5.07 -5.66
CA GLY A 88 3.26 4.86 -4.36
C GLY A 88 2.53 3.52 -4.29
N ARG A 89 1.76 3.18 -5.33
CA ARG A 89 1.01 1.91 -5.39
C ARG A 89 1.94 0.71 -5.58
N THR A 90 2.98 0.82 -6.39
CA THR A 90 3.99 -0.24 -6.55
C THR A 90 4.69 -0.53 -5.24
N ILE A 91 5.14 0.50 -4.52
CA ILE A 91 5.82 0.32 -3.23
C ILE A 91 4.86 -0.28 -2.20
N ALA A 92 3.61 0.19 -2.10
CA ALA A 92 2.61 -0.41 -1.22
C ALA A 92 2.39 -1.90 -1.51
N GLY A 93 2.40 -2.29 -2.79
CA GLY A 93 2.21 -3.69 -3.19
C GLY A 93 3.40 -4.60 -2.90
N ILE A 94 4.63 -4.11 -3.05
CA ILE A 94 5.84 -4.93 -2.87
C ILE A 94 6.44 -4.85 -1.46
N ALA A 95 6.07 -3.87 -0.65
CA ALA A 95 6.66 -3.60 0.66
C ALA A 95 6.62 -4.82 1.61
N PRO A 96 5.51 -5.58 1.74
CA PRO A 96 5.50 -6.76 2.60
C PRO A 96 6.52 -7.83 2.19
N TRP A 97 6.76 -7.97 0.89
CA TRP A 97 7.77 -8.88 0.37
C TRP A 97 9.19 -8.36 0.64
N LEU A 98 9.43 -7.06 0.48
CA LEU A 98 10.73 -6.45 0.77
C LEU A 98 11.07 -6.52 2.26
N GLU A 99 10.09 -6.38 3.16
CA GLU A 99 10.32 -6.42 4.61
C GLU A 99 10.81 -7.78 5.11
N LEU A 100 10.62 -8.87 4.35
CA LEU A 100 11.23 -10.17 4.65
C LEU A 100 12.78 -10.11 4.65
N GLY A 101 13.36 -9.08 4.05
CA GLY A 101 14.80 -8.86 4.02
C GLY A 101 15.57 -9.82 3.10
N PRO A 102 16.89 -9.61 2.97
CA PRO A 102 17.77 -10.48 2.19
C PRO A 102 18.04 -11.80 2.91
N ASP A 103 18.24 -12.86 2.12
CA ASP A 103 18.77 -14.14 2.57
C ASP A 103 19.60 -14.80 1.46
N ASN A 104 20.15 -16.01 1.72
CA ASN A 104 21.01 -16.72 0.77
C ASN A 104 20.26 -17.40 -0.38
N THR A 105 18.92 -17.40 -0.37
CA THR A 105 18.11 -17.96 -1.46
C THR A 105 18.15 -17.06 -2.70
N PRO A 106 17.82 -17.58 -3.91
CA PRO A 106 17.65 -16.76 -5.10
C PRO A 106 16.63 -15.63 -4.89
N GLU A 107 15.52 -15.91 -4.18
CA GLU A 107 14.50 -14.93 -3.84
C GLU A 107 15.03 -13.86 -2.88
N GLY A 108 15.79 -14.24 -1.84
CA GLY A 108 16.38 -13.32 -0.88
C GLY A 108 17.40 -12.36 -1.53
N LYS A 109 18.21 -12.85 -2.47
CA LYS A 109 19.09 -12.01 -3.29
C LYS A 109 18.32 -11.06 -4.18
N LEU A 110 17.20 -11.52 -4.74
CA LEU A 110 16.31 -10.67 -5.53
C LEU A 110 15.69 -9.56 -4.65
N ARG A 111 15.22 -9.88 -3.42
CA ARG A 111 14.76 -8.88 -2.45
C ARG A 111 15.84 -7.83 -2.14
N GLU A 112 17.06 -8.28 -1.88
CA GLU A 112 18.19 -7.36 -1.64
C GLU A 112 18.38 -6.35 -2.78
N LYS A 113 18.33 -6.84 -4.02
CA LYS A 113 18.40 -5.99 -5.21
C LYS A 113 17.27 -4.95 -5.20
N TYR A 114 16.02 -5.39 -4.98
CA TYR A 114 14.86 -4.49 -5.01
C TYR A 114 14.82 -3.53 -3.83
N ILE A 115 15.28 -3.92 -2.63
CA ILE A 115 15.43 -3.02 -1.48
C ILE A 115 16.38 -1.86 -1.85
N LYS A 116 17.59 -2.18 -2.35
CA LYS A 116 18.57 -1.17 -2.77
C LYS A 116 18.02 -0.24 -3.86
N MET A 117 17.35 -0.81 -4.87
CA MET A 117 16.75 -0.04 -5.97
C MET A 117 15.63 0.86 -5.45
N THR A 118 14.75 0.36 -4.56
CA THR A 118 13.63 1.12 -4.01
C THR A 118 14.11 2.27 -3.13
N CYS A 119 15.12 2.08 -2.29
CA CYS A 119 15.71 3.16 -1.51
C CYS A 119 16.30 4.25 -2.41
N LYS A 120 17.02 3.88 -3.48
CA LYS A 120 17.54 4.83 -4.45
C LYS A 120 16.43 5.54 -5.23
N ALA A 121 15.38 4.83 -5.62
CA ALA A 121 14.19 5.38 -6.25
C ALA A 121 13.52 6.44 -5.37
N LEU A 122 13.35 6.14 -4.07
CA LEU A 122 12.81 7.08 -3.10
C LEU A 122 13.68 8.33 -2.98
N ALA A 123 15.01 8.19 -2.93
CA ALA A 123 15.92 9.34 -2.90
C ALA A 123 15.76 10.22 -4.15
N ASN A 124 15.69 9.63 -5.34
CA ASN A 124 15.48 10.38 -6.57
C ASN A 124 14.11 11.09 -6.59
N SER A 125 13.06 10.44 -6.11
CA SER A 125 11.69 10.98 -6.12
C SER A 125 11.52 12.28 -5.32
N VAL A 126 12.36 12.50 -4.30
CA VAL A 126 12.32 13.68 -3.43
C VAL A 126 13.54 14.59 -3.56
N ASN A 127 14.46 14.29 -4.47
CA ASN A 127 15.60 15.13 -4.74
C ASN A 127 15.26 16.19 -5.80
N PRO A 128 15.28 17.51 -5.48
CA PRO A 128 14.96 18.57 -6.44
C PRO A 128 15.84 18.57 -7.71
N GLU A 129 17.07 18.04 -7.61
CA GLU A 129 18.01 17.94 -8.73
C GLU A 129 17.76 16.71 -9.62
N SER A 130 16.85 15.82 -9.24
CA SER A 130 16.50 14.62 -10.00
C SER A 130 15.54 14.97 -11.14
N ASN A 131 15.73 14.35 -12.32
CA ASN A 131 14.78 14.42 -13.43
C ASN A 131 13.42 13.84 -13.03
N ASP A 132 13.42 12.88 -12.11
CA ASP A 132 12.23 12.19 -11.62
C ASP A 132 11.66 12.80 -10.33
N TYR A 133 12.11 13.99 -9.92
CA TYR A 133 11.57 14.70 -8.77
C TYR A 133 10.05 14.88 -8.84
N PHE A 134 9.33 14.51 -7.75
CA PHE A 134 7.89 14.66 -7.64
C PHE A 134 7.52 15.95 -6.89
N ASN A 135 7.01 16.93 -7.63
CA ASN A 135 6.51 18.16 -7.02
C ASN A 135 5.23 17.88 -6.20
N SER A 136 5.30 18.08 -4.89
CA SER A 136 4.24 17.76 -3.92
C SER A 136 3.12 18.80 -3.84
N THR A 137 3.15 19.87 -4.62
CA THR A 137 2.16 20.98 -4.54
C THR A 137 1.22 21.05 -5.72
N ALA A 138 1.39 20.20 -6.73
CA ALA A 138 0.74 20.36 -8.02
C ALA A 138 -0.77 20.10 -8.02
N THR A 139 -1.25 19.12 -7.26
CA THR A 139 -2.69 18.77 -7.21
C THR A 139 -3.08 18.08 -5.89
N ARG A 140 -4.40 18.05 -5.59
CA ARG A 140 -4.93 17.29 -4.42
C ARG A 140 -4.67 15.77 -4.49
N GLN A 141 -4.48 15.21 -5.68
CA GLN A 141 -4.20 13.79 -5.87
C GLN A 141 -2.89 13.35 -5.16
N ILE A 142 -1.99 14.29 -4.89
CA ILE A 142 -0.75 14.03 -4.16
C ILE A 142 -1.02 13.49 -2.76
N LEU A 143 -2.13 13.90 -2.10
CA LEU A 143 -2.55 13.33 -0.82
C LEU A 143 -2.77 11.82 -0.92
N VAL A 144 -3.46 11.37 -1.99
CA VAL A 144 -3.72 9.94 -2.25
C VAL A 144 -2.41 9.19 -2.49
N ASN A 145 -1.55 9.74 -3.36
CA ASN A 145 -0.30 9.11 -3.74
C ASN A 145 0.67 9.01 -2.56
N SER A 146 0.72 10.05 -1.71
CA SER A 146 1.49 10.04 -0.46
C SER A 146 0.97 8.99 0.52
N ALA A 147 -0.35 8.83 0.65
CA ALA A 147 -0.93 7.84 1.55
C ALA A 147 -0.55 6.41 1.16
N PHE A 148 -0.56 6.06 -0.14
CA PHE A 148 -0.11 4.75 -0.61
C PHE A 148 1.39 4.55 -0.38
N LEU A 149 2.22 5.57 -0.64
CA LEU A 149 3.65 5.49 -0.38
C LEU A 149 3.93 5.26 1.11
N ILE A 150 3.26 6.02 1.98
CA ILE A 150 3.36 5.87 3.44
C ILE A 150 2.92 4.48 3.88
N GLN A 151 1.81 3.96 3.34
CA GLN A 151 1.35 2.61 3.63
C GLN A 151 2.44 1.57 3.33
N GLY A 152 3.13 1.70 2.19
CA GLY A 152 4.26 0.84 1.86
C GLY A 152 5.42 0.97 2.85
N LEU A 153 5.80 2.19 3.22
CA LEU A 153 6.89 2.42 4.18
C LEU A 153 6.54 1.93 5.59
N LEU A 154 5.27 2.04 6.01
CA LEU A 154 4.78 1.47 7.28
C LEU A 154 4.76 -0.07 7.27
N GLN A 155 4.68 -0.69 6.10
CA GLN A 155 4.76 -2.14 5.92
C GLN A 155 6.19 -2.67 5.77
N ALA A 156 7.14 -1.79 5.43
CA ALA A 156 8.56 -2.12 5.32
C ALA A 156 9.44 -1.13 6.09
N PRO A 157 9.20 -0.96 7.41
CA PRO A 157 9.91 0.02 8.21
C PRO A 157 11.40 -0.29 8.36
N THR A 158 11.78 -1.58 8.38
CA THR A 158 13.18 -1.99 8.53
C THR A 158 13.92 -1.92 7.20
N GLN A 159 13.35 -2.51 6.16
CA GLN A 159 14.04 -2.71 4.89
C GLN A 159 13.96 -1.49 3.95
N LEU A 160 12.96 -0.66 4.09
CA LEU A 160 12.87 0.58 3.32
C LEU A 160 13.22 1.79 4.19
N TRP A 161 12.37 2.18 5.14
CA TRP A 161 12.62 3.39 5.92
C TRP A 161 13.97 3.36 6.65
N GLY A 162 14.31 2.22 7.28
CA GLY A 162 15.57 2.02 8.00
C GLY A 162 16.82 2.18 7.13
N ASN A 163 16.71 1.92 5.83
CA ASN A 163 17.83 2.02 4.88
C ASN A 163 17.90 3.35 4.12
N LEU A 164 16.96 4.29 4.35
CA LEU A 164 17.03 5.63 3.74
C LEU A 164 18.07 6.48 4.48
N ASP A 165 18.74 7.36 3.73
CA ASP A 165 19.57 8.42 4.32
C ASP A 165 18.72 9.53 4.96
N ASP A 166 19.31 10.30 5.86
CA ASP A 166 18.62 11.33 6.64
C ASP A 166 18.05 12.45 5.76
N THR A 167 18.72 12.78 4.66
CA THR A 167 18.25 13.80 3.71
C THR A 167 16.98 13.35 3.02
N THR A 168 16.96 12.10 2.57
CA THR A 168 15.77 11.48 1.94
C THR A 168 14.62 11.40 2.93
N ARG A 169 14.84 10.93 4.16
CA ARG A 169 13.82 10.89 5.22
C ARG A 169 13.25 12.27 5.49
N LYS A 170 14.09 13.28 5.67
CA LYS A 170 13.67 14.66 5.91
C LYS A 170 12.80 15.20 4.77
N ARG A 171 13.21 15.01 3.54
CA ARG A 171 12.47 15.45 2.36
C ARG A 171 11.10 14.76 2.23
N LEU A 172 11.02 13.46 2.50
CA LEU A 172 9.76 12.72 2.54
C LEU A 172 8.81 13.28 3.61
N ILE A 173 9.31 13.52 4.84
CA ILE A 173 8.52 14.11 5.93
C ILE A 173 8.00 15.51 5.53
N GLU A 174 8.84 16.36 4.97
CA GLU A 174 8.43 17.68 4.50
C GLU A 174 7.36 17.61 3.39
N GLN A 175 7.54 16.69 2.45
CA GLN A 175 6.53 16.43 1.41
C GLN A 175 5.19 15.99 2.00
N TRP A 176 5.19 15.09 2.99
CA TRP A 176 3.97 14.64 3.64
C TRP A 176 3.29 15.76 4.44
N LYS A 177 4.07 16.57 5.17
CA LYS A 177 3.54 17.74 5.88
C LYS A 177 2.87 18.74 4.96
N SER A 178 3.38 18.92 3.74
CA SER A 178 2.78 19.84 2.76
C SER A 178 1.36 19.40 2.35
N THR A 179 1.03 18.10 2.43
CA THR A 179 -0.31 17.62 2.12
C THR A 179 -1.38 17.98 3.16
N ARG A 180 -1.00 18.41 4.37
CA ARG A 180 -1.92 18.84 5.44
C ARG A 180 -2.82 20.01 5.02
N THR A 181 -2.40 20.81 4.04
CA THR A 181 -3.20 21.90 3.47
C THR A 181 -4.31 21.41 2.54
N MET A 182 -4.25 20.16 2.11
CA MET A 182 -5.21 19.58 1.18
C MET A 182 -6.42 19.05 1.93
N LYS A 183 -7.60 19.67 1.70
CA LYS A 183 -8.84 19.23 2.33
C LYS A 183 -9.35 17.95 1.67
N PRO A 184 -9.47 16.82 2.40
CA PRO A 184 -10.05 15.60 1.87
C PRO A 184 -11.55 15.76 1.59
N GLY A 185 -12.10 15.00 0.66
CA GLY A 185 -13.54 14.80 0.53
C GLY A 185 -14.10 14.06 1.75
N ASN A 186 -15.41 14.11 1.94
CA ASN A 186 -16.09 13.37 3.02
C ASN A 186 -16.43 11.94 2.55
N ASN A 187 -15.41 11.18 2.21
CA ASN A 187 -15.44 9.83 1.68
C ASN A 187 -14.13 9.11 2.07
N ASN A 188 -13.70 8.08 1.34
CA ASN A 188 -12.45 7.35 1.57
C ASN A 188 -11.21 8.28 1.67
N TRP A 189 -11.26 9.49 1.14
CA TRP A 189 -10.17 10.45 1.22
C TRP A 189 -9.82 10.86 2.66
N LEU A 190 -10.73 10.69 3.60
CA LEU A 190 -10.41 10.87 5.03
C LEU A 190 -9.32 9.88 5.48
N LEU A 191 -9.32 8.65 4.93
CA LEU A 191 -8.29 7.66 5.24
C LEU A 191 -6.92 8.04 4.68
N PHE A 192 -6.86 8.73 3.54
CA PHE A 192 -5.59 9.21 3.00
C PHE A 192 -4.96 10.26 3.92
N SER A 193 -5.75 11.20 4.43
CA SER A 193 -5.27 12.17 5.43
C SER A 193 -4.83 11.50 6.73
N ALA A 194 -5.61 10.52 7.22
CA ALA A 194 -5.26 9.76 8.40
C ALA A 194 -3.98 8.93 8.22
N MET A 195 -3.77 8.33 7.03
CA MET A 195 -2.56 7.58 6.70
C MET A 195 -1.32 8.48 6.70
N VAL A 196 -1.45 9.71 6.18
CA VAL A 196 -0.36 10.69 6.24
C VAL A 196 0.02 10.98 7.70
N GLU A 197 -0.98 11.22 8.57
CA GLU A 197 -0.71 11.46 9.99
C GLU A 197 -0.10 10.23 10.69
N CYS A 198 -0.51 9.02 10.32
CA CYS A 198 0.11 7.79 10.83
C CYS A 198 1.58 7.67 10.41
N GLY A 199 1.92 8.02 9.16
CA GLY A 199 3.30 8.06 8.70
C GLY A 199 4.13 9.12 9.43
N LEU A 200 3.60 10.32 9.59
CA LEU A 200 4.26 11.39 10.34
C LEU A 200 4.49 10.98 11.80
N LYS A 201 3.51 10.33 12.45
CA LYS A 201 3.65 9.81 13.81
C LYS A 201 4.78 8.79 13.92
N GLU A 202 4.78 7.77 13.07
CA GLU A 202 5.77 6.67 13.16
C GLU A 202 7.18 7.15 12.81
N PHE A 203 7.32 8.07 11.84
CA PHE A 203 8.62 8.44 11.27
C PHE A 203 9.20 9.79 11.73
N SER A 204 8.37 10.67 12.33
CA SER A 204 8.85 11.98 12.87
C SER A 204 8.39 12.26 14.29
N GLY A 205 7.51 11.43 14.85
CA GLY A 205 6.90 11.69 16.15
C GLY A 205 5.76 12.72 16.12
N GLU A 206 5.54 13.39 14.99
CA GLU A 206 4.47 14.39 14.86
C GLU A 206 3.13 13.72 14.56
N TRP A 207 2.05 14.29 15.10
CA TRP A 207 0.73 13.69 15.00
C TRP A 207 -0.38 14.74 15.10
N ASN A 208 -1.24 14.76 14.08
CA ASN A 208 -2.52 15.44 14.17
C ASN A 208 -3.63 14.39 14.41
N PHE A 209 -3.76 13.95 15.65
CA PHE A 209 -4.72 12.89 16.02
C PHE A 209 -6.18 13.22 15.68
N PRO A 210 -6.70 14.45 15.81
CA PRO A 210 -8.06 14.80 15.37
C PRO A 210 -8.35 14.43 13.91
N THR A 211 -7.37 14.51 13.00
CA THR A 211 -7.52 14.06 11.61
C THR A 211 -7.76 12.56 11.53
N VAL A 212 -7.01 11.79 12.31
CA VAL A 212 -7.14 10.33 12.38
C VAL A 212 -8.46 9.92 13.01
N GLU A 213 -8.82 10.56 14.15
CA GLU A 213 -10.06 10.30 14.87
C GLU A 213 -11.29 10.57 13.99
N ARG A 214 -11.30 11.67 13.25
CA ARG A 214 -12.37 11.98 12.29
C ARG A 214 -12.52 10.87 11.25
N ALA A 215 -11.43 10.41 10.66
CA ALA A 215 -11.46 9.35 9.66
C ALA A 215 -12.03 8.05 10.22
N LEU A 216 -11.57 7.63 11.41
CA LEU A 216 -12.04 6.41 12.06
C LEU A 216 -13.51 6.51 12.47
N THR A 217 -13.94 7.65 13.03
CA THR A 217 -15.33 7.89 13.43
C THR A 217 -16.27 7.87 12.22
N SER A 218 -15.92 8.58 11.15
CA SER A 218 -16.73 8.58 9.92
C SER A 218 -16.87 7.18 9.33
N HIS A 219 -15.79 6.41 9.24
CA HIS A 219 -15.90 5.06 8.71
C HIS A 219 -16.68 4.11 9.62
N ARG A 220 -16.63 4.29 10.94
CA ARG A 220 -17.51 3.56 11.85
C ARG A 220 -18.99 3.87 11.61
N GLU A 221 -19.34 5.12 11.34
CA GLU A 221 -20.71 5.54 11.00
C GLU A 221 -21.16 5.01 9.63
N TRP A 222 -20.23 4.88 8.68
CA TRP A 222 -20.49 4.37 7.33
C TRP A 222 -20.46 2.83 7.23
N TYR A 223 -20.20 2.13 8.32
CA TYR A 223 -20.24 0.67 8.35
C TYR A 223 -21.67 0.15 8.17
N LYS A 224 -21.87 -0.76 7.23
CA LYS A 224 -23.18 -1.29 6.83
C LYS A 224 -23.44 -2.72 7.29
N GLY A 225 -22.49 -3.37 7.97
CA GLY A 225 -22.53 -4.78 8.32
C GLY A 225 -21.71 -5.65 7.37
N ASP A 226 -21.48 -6.89 7.74
CA ASP A 226 -20.76 -7.91 6.96
C ASP A 226 -19.41 -7.46 6.37
N GLY A 227 -18.70 -6.59 7.08
CA GLY A 227 -17.42 -6.05 6.64
C GLY A 227 -17.52 -4.99 5.54
N VAL A 228 -18.71 -4.47 5.22
CA VAL A 228 -18.92 -3.50 4.15
C VAL A 228 -19.05 -2.08 4.71
N TYR A 229 -18.34 -1.15 4.07
CA TYR A 229 -18.40 0.28 4.37
C TYR A 229 -18.98 1.06 3.18
N GLY A 230 -19.69 2.14 3.45
CA GLY A 230 -19.97 3.15 2.45
C GLY A 230 -18.71 3.95 2.11
N ASP A 231 -18.59 4.42 0.87
CA ASP A 231 -17.58 5.43 0.47
C ASP A 231 -18.17 6.83 0.71
N GLY A 232 -18.41 7.15 1.96
CA GLY A 232 -19.15 8.30 2.42
C GLY A 232 -20.48 7.91 3.07
N ALA A 233 -21.32 8.90 3.39
CA ALA A 233 -22.60 8.69 4.06
C ALA A 233 -23.60 7.92 3.17
N ASP A 234 -23.61 8.26 1.88
CA ASP A 234 -24.48 7.60 0.90
C ASP A 234 -23.83 6.30 0.41
N PHE A 235 -24.53 5.19 0.66
CA PHE A 235 -24.01 3.87 0.31
C PHE A 235 -24.14 3.58 -1.19
N HIS A 236 -23.06 3.16 -1.79
CA HIS A 236 -23.02 2.47 -3.08
C HIS A 236 -21.97 1.37 -3.02
N LEU A 237 -22.19 0.28 -3.74
CA LEU A 237 -21.26 -0.84 -3.80
C LEU A 237 -20.17 -0.55 -4.83
N ASP A 238 -18.91 -0.53 -4.38
CA ASP A 238 -17.76 -0.35 -5.24
C ASP A 238 -16.55 -1.16 -4.74
N TYR A 239 -15.44 -1.09 -5.48
CA TYR A 239 -14.21 -1.81 -5.13
C TYR A 239 -13.37 -1.11 -4.06
N TYR A 240 -13.73 0.11 -3.60
CA TYR A 240 -12.93 0.83 -2.59
C TYR A 240 -12.90 0.13 -1.24
N ASN A 241 -13.90 -0.69 -0.92
CA ASN A 241 -13.87 -1.50 0.29
C ASN A 241 -12.60 -2.35 0.38
N SER A 242 -12.33 -3.19 -0.63
CA SER A 242 -11.16 -4.07 -0.65
C SER A 242 -9.86 -3.36 -1.05
N TYR A 243 -9.96 -2.31 -1.85
CA TYR A 243 -8.83 -1.66 -2.48
C TYR A 243 -8.21 -0.52 -1.66
N VAL A 244 -9.03 0.21 -0.88
CA VAL A 244 -8.62 1.36 -0.07
C VAL A 244 -9.05 1.21 1.38
N ILE A 245 -10.35 1.02 1.64
CA ILE A 245 -10.92 1.20 2.99
C ILE A 245 -10.35 0.16 3.95
N HIS A 246 -10.48 -1.13 3.66
CA HIS A 246 -9.97 -2.19 4.53
C HIS A 246 -8.45 -2.11 4.76
N PRO A 247 -7.59 -2.06 3.73
CA PRO A 247 -6.15 -2.06 3.96
C PRO A 247 -5.68 -0.81 4.71
N MET A 248 -6.27 0.36 4.46
CA MET A 248 -5.88 1.58 5.15
C MET A 248 -6.41 1.63 6.58
N LEU A 249 -7.66 1.22 6.84
CA LEU A 249 -8.19 1.11 8.20
C LEU A 249 -7.32 0.19 9.06
N LEU A 250 -6.96 -0.99 8.55
CA LEU A 250 -6.09 -1.93 9.25
C LEU A 250 -4.73 -1.30 9.59
N GLN A 251 -4.12 -0.60 8.64
CA GLN A 251 -2.82 0.04 8.87
C GLN A 251 -2.93 1.21 9.86
N ILE A 252 -3.96 2.05 9.76
CA ILE A 252 -4.22 3.17 10.68
C ILE A 252 -4.46 2.63 12.10
N LEU A 253 -5.30 1.60 12.26
CA LEU A 253 -5.56 0.97 13.54
C LEU A 253 -4.29 0.36 14.15
N LYS A 254 -3.45 -0.27 13.35
CA LYS A 254 -2.17 -0.83 13.81
C LYS A 254 -1.25 0.25 14.40
N VAL A 255 -1.20 1.44 13.81
CA VAL A 255 -0.44 2.57 14.36
C VAL A 255 -1.10 3.13 15.61
N THR A 256 -2.45 3.30 15.62
CA THR A 256 -3.17 3.88 16.76
C THR A 256 -3.15 2.98 18.00
N VAL A 257 -3.22 1.65 17.83
CA VAL A 257 -3.18 0.70 18.95
C VAL A 257 -1.82 0.68 19.64
N LYS A 258 -0.73 0.81 18.91
CA LYS A 258 0.64 0.93 19.49
C LYS A 258 0.80 2.13 20.43
N GLN A 259 -0.09 3.13 20.34
CA GLN A 259 -0.03 4.37 21.11
C GLN A 259 -0.97 4.39 22.32
N ARG A 260 -1.75 3.34 22.55
CA ARG A 260 -2.55 3.21 23.77
C ARG A 260 -1.64 2.77 24.93
N PRO A 261 -1.67 3.47 26.07
CA PRO A 261 -0.91 3.10 27.25
C PRO A 261 -1.37 1.76 27.81
#